data_16b99dc20d3c0be41892740c9c57c9f3
#
_entry.id   16b99dc20d3c0be41892740c9c57c9f3
#
_cell.length_a   1.000
_cell.length_b   1.000
_cell.length_c   1.000
_cell.angle_alpha   90.00
_cell.angle_beta   90.00
_cell.angle_gamma   90.00
#
_symmetry.space_group_name_H-M   'P 1'
#
loop_
_entity.id
_entity.type
_entity.pdbx_description
1 polymer ?
#
loop_
_entity_poly.entity_id
_entity_poly.type
_entity_poly.pdbx_seq_one_letter_code
_entity_poly.pdbx_strand_id
1 'polypeptide(L)'
;IYKGAKLTCNRLKVNMQTKEGLAEGNARIQDAKGVITGEKIVYDFANKTGIIYNADFRANPYFGKAKKVEKISDSEFVCKSGYFTTCSLDHPHYRFASKKISMFPGDKMQAKQNTLYLGAVPLAYLPRFNYSMKEPIMHVQVEPGTRKDWGPYLLSAWRYNLMNNVNGTALLDYRYKL
;
A
#
# COMPACT_ATOMS: atom_id res chain seq x y z
N ILE A 1 -15.51 -14.57 -14.34
CA ILE A 1 -15.32 -14.46 -12.87
C ILE A 1 -14.55 -15.70 -12.44
N TYR A 2 -13.43 -15.55 -11.81
CA TYR A 2 -12.64 -16.65 -11.28
C TYR A 2 -12.36 -16.42 -9.79
N LYS A 3 -12.73 -17.37 -8.92
CA LYS A 3 -12.57 -17.30 -7.45
C LYS A 3 -13.06 -15.98 -6.82
N GLY A 4 -14.18 -15.44 -7.31
CA GLY A 4 -14.74 -14.19 -6.81
C GLY A 4 -14.11 -12.90 -7.37
N ALA A 5 -13.07 -13.00 -8.17
CA ALA A 5 -12.50 -11.86 -8.89
C ALA A 5 -13.14 -11.70 -10.28
N LYS A 6 -13.45 -10.47 -10.64
CA LYS A 6 -13.98 -10.08 -11.95
C LYS A 6 -12.89 -9.36 -12.74
N LEU A 7 -12.51 -9.90 -13.90
CA LEU A 7 -11.65 -9.23 -14.88
C LEU A 7 -12.51 -8.58 -15.96
N THR A 8 -12.23 -7.30 -16.26
CA THR A 8 -12.77 -6.57 -17.41
C THR A 8 -11.61 -5.94 -18.18
N CYS A 9 -11.69 -5.95 -19.51
CA CYS A 9 -10.67 -5.37 -20.41
C CYS A 9 -11.26 -5.14 -21.80
N ASN A 10 -10.57 -4.37 -22.63
CA ASN A 10 -11.01 -4.15 -24.03
C ASN A 10 -10.71 -5.36 -24.90
N ARG A 11 -9.58 -6.05 -24.67
CA ARG A 11 -9.16 -7.21 -25.42
C ARG A 11 -8.61 -8.29 -24.50
N LEU A 12 -9.12 -9.50 -24.64
CA LEU A 12 -8.61 -10.68 -23.92
C LEU A 12 -8.13 -11.72 -24.92
N LYS A 13 -6.89 -12.15 -24.78
CA LYS A 13 -6.32 -13.28 -25.51
C LYS A 13 -5.95 -14.38 -24.50
N VAL A 14 -6.31 -15.62 -24.79
CA VAL A 14 -5.95 -16.76 -23.94
C VAL A 14 -5.33 -17.83 -24.83
N ASN A 15 -4.13 -18.25 -24.45
CA ASN A 15 -3.47 -19.39 -25.09
C ASN A 15 -3.74 -20.63 -24.23
N MET A 16 -4.52 -21.55 -24.79
CA MET A 16 -4.92 -22.78 -24.09
C MET A 16 -3.78 -23.79 -23.96
N GLN A 17 -2.75 -23.73 -24.84
CA GLN A 17 -1.60 -24.62 -24.79
C GLN A 17 -0.60 -24.17 -23.71
N THR A 18 -0.22 -22.89 -23.71
CA THR A 18 0.70 -22.32 -22.70
C THR A 18 -0.01 -21.96 -21.39
N LYS A 19 -1.35 -21.97 -21.37
CA LYS A 19 -2.19 -21.54 -20.23
C LYS A 19 -1.91 -20.09 -19.80
N GLU A 20 -1.59 -19.23 -20.76
CA GLU A 20 -1.36 -17.81 -20.53
C GLU A 20 -2.54 -16.97 -20.99
N GLY A 21 -2.88 -15.96 -20.20
CA GLY A 21 -3.87 -14.95 -20.53
C GLY A 21 -3.24 -13.58 -20.65
N LEU A 22 -3.66 -12.82 -21.66
CA LEU A 22 -3.27 -11.42 -21.90
C LEU A 22 -4.51 -10.57 -21.98
N ALA A 23 -4.66 -9.65 -21.03
CA ALA A 23 -5.70 -8.62 -21.03
C ALA A 23 -5.07 -7.26 -21.35
N GLU A 24 -5.60 -6.57 -22.36
CA GLU A 24 -5.10 -5.28 -22.85
C GLU A 24 -6.23 -4.24 -22.89
N GLY A 25 -5.85 -3.00 -22.65
CA GLY A 25 -6.73 -1.82 -22.68
C GLY A 25 -7.69 -1.79 -21.50
N ASN A 26 -7.46 -0.84 -20.59
CA ASN A 26 -8.28 -0.61 -19.39
C ASN A 26 -8.56 -1.90 -18.60
N ALA A 27 -7.53 -2.76 -18.50
CA ALA A 27 -7.66 -4.01 -17.80
C ALA A 27 -7.90 -3.75 -16.30
N ARG A 28 -8.98 -4.31 -15.75
CA ARG A 28 -9.43 -4.10 -14.37
C ARG A 28 -9.75 -5.42 -13.72
N ILE A 29 -9.13 -5.67 -12.58
CA ILE A 29 -9.45 -6.77 -11.69
C ILE A 29 -10.14 -6.17 -10.45
N GLN A 30 -11.28 -6.73 -10.11
CA GLN A 30 -12.05 -6.34 -8.94
C GLN A 30 -12.39 -7.59 -8.12
N ASP A 31 -12.12 -7.54 -6.82
CA ASP A 31 -12.51 -8.55 -5.86
C ASP A 31 -13.08 -7.90 -4.58
N ALA A 32 -13.35 -8.70 -3.55
CA ALA A 32 -13.87 -8.21 -2.27
C ALA A 32 -12.86 -7.32 -1.50
N LYS A 33 -11.58 -7.37 -1.83
CA LYS A 33 -10.51 -6.63 -1.16
C LYS A 33 -10.19 -5.30 -1.83
N GLY A 34 -10.56 -5.15 -3.11
CA GLY A 34 -10.31 -3.92 -3.83
C GLY A 34 -10.34 -4.05 -5.33
N VAL A 35 -9.79 -3.03 -5.97
CA VAL A 35 -9.71 -2.90 -7.42
C VAL A 35 -8.26 -2.62 -7.80
N ILE A 36 -7.77 -3.32 -8.82
CA ILE A 36 -6.52 -3.00 -9.48
C ILE A 36 -6.79 -2.81 -10.98
N THR A 37 -6.33 -1.71 -11.52
CA THR A 37 -6.38 -1.43 -12.95
C THR A 37 -4.97 -1.41 -13.52
N GLY A 38 -4.83 -1.69 -14.79
CA GLY A 38 -3.55 -1.63 -15.49
C GLY A 38 -3.75 -1.47 -16.99
N GLU A 39 -2.71 -1.03 -17.66
CA GLU A 39 -2.69 -0.94 -19.11
C GLU A 39 -2.70 -2.34 -19.75
N LYS A 40 -1.93 -3.24 -19.14
CA LYS A 40 -1.74 -4.62 -19.60
C LYS A 40 -1.60 -5.57 -18.43
N ILE A 41 -2.30 -6.69 -18.48
CA ILE A 41 -2.21 -7.76 -17.50
C ILE A 41 -1.84 -9.05 -18.24
N VAL A 42 -0.74 -9.67 -17.82
CA VAL A 42 -0.34 -11.02 -18.25
C VAL A 42 -0.51 -11.95 -17.07
N TYR A 43 -1.17 -13.07 -17.26
CA TYR A 43 -1.39 -14.06 -16.21
C TYR A 43 -1.11 -15.46 -16.71
N ASP A 44 -0.31 -16.20 -15.96
CA ASP A 44 -0.02 -17.62 -16.16
C ASP A 44 -0.92 -18.45 -15.23
N PHE A 45 -1.87 -19.15 -15.81
CA PHE A 45 -2.82 -19.99 -15.09
C PHE A 45 -2.20 -21.28 -14.56
N ALA A 46 -1.11 -21.76 -15.19
CA ALA A 46 -0.41 -22.97 -14.77
C ALA A 46 0.35 -22.70 -13.45
N ASN A 47 1.14 -21.63 -13.43
CA ASN A 47 1.98 -21.26 -12.29
C ASN A 47 1.28 -20.31 -11.31
N LYS A 48 0.07 -19.81 -11.64
CA LYS A 48 -0.69 -18.81 -10.86
C LYS A 48 0.09 -17.51 -10.62
N THR A 49 0.97 -17.16 -11.54
CA THR A 49 1.76 -15.92 -11.52
C THR A 49 1.19 -14.89 -12.48
N GLY A 50 1.57 -13.63 -12.33
CA GLY A 50 1.06 -12.60 -13.23
C GLY A 50 1.82 -11.30 -13.13
N ILE A 51 1.65 -10.46 -14.14
CA ILE A 51 2.29 -9.17 -14.25
C ILE A 51 1.24 -8.15 -14.67
N ILE A 52 1.21 -7.02 -13.97
CA ILE A 52 0.38 -5.86 -14.31
C ILE A 52 1.31 -4.69 -14.60
N TYR A 53 1.15 -4.07 -15.74
CA TYR A 53 1.89 -2.89 -16.17
C TYR A 53 1.05 -1.63 -15.95
N ASN A 54 1.71 -0.57 -15.48
CA ASN A 54 1.10 0.73 -15.15
C ASN A 54 -0.14 0.54 -14.25
N ALA A 55 0.09 -0.12 -13.13
CA ALA A 55 -0.95 -0.47 -12.18
C ALA A 55 -1.40 0.74 -11.34
N ASP A 56 -2.71 0.88 -11.16
CA ASP A 56 -3.37 1.73 -10.15
C ASP A 56 -4.20 0.81 -9.26
N PHE A 57 -3.93 0.80 -7.96
CA PHE A 57 -4.66 -0.04 -7.01
C PHE A 57 -5.40 0.78 -5.97
N ARG A 58 -6.58 0.29 -5.60
CA ARG A 58 -7.48 0.88 -4.62
C ARG A 58 -8.02 -0.22 -3.73
N ALA A 59 -7.45 -0.33 -2.54
CA ALA A 59 -7.84 -1.28 -1.50
C ALA A 59 -7.92 -0.54 -0.16
N ASN A 60 -9.11 -0.02 0.17
CA ASN A 60 -9.34 0.82 1.34
C ASN A 60 -8.70 0.22 2.61
N PRO A 61 -7.90 0.99 3.37
CA PRO A 61 -7.63 2.43 3.24
C PRO A 61 -6.43 2.78 2.33
N TYR A 62 -5.89 1.85 1.56
CA TYR A 62 -4.66 2.03 0.77
C TYR A 62 -4.95 2.28 -0.70
N PHE A 63 -4.24 3.25 -1.26
CA PHE A 63 -4.26 3.63 -2.66
C PHE A 63 -2.82 3.70 -3.19
N GLY A 64 -2.60 3.48 -4.47
CA GLY A 64 -1.26 3.62 -5.01
C GLY A 64 -1.15 3.30 -6.48
N LYS A 65 0.02 3.64 -7.04
CA LYS A 65 0.37 3.35 -8.44
C LYS A 65 1.74 2.71 -8.51
N ALA A 66 1.95 1.86 -9.50
CA ALA A 66 3.23 1.24 -9.76
C ALA A 66 3.44 1.02 -11.26
N LYS A 67 4.68 1.19 -11.74
CA LYS A 67 5.02 0.88 -13.14
C LYS A 67 4.81 -0.60 -13.45
N LYS A 68 5.06 -1.47 -12.48
CA LYS A 68 4.92 -2.90 -12.62
C LYS A 68 4.55 -3.56 -11.29
N VAL A 69 3.56 -4.42 -11.30
CA VAL A 69 3.21 -5.32 -10.20
C VAL A 69 3.36 -6.75 -10.68
N GLU A 70 4.14 -7.54 -9.97
CA GLU A 70 4.39 -8.94 -10.25
C GLU A 70 3.78 -9.78 -9.12
N LYS A 71 2.90 -10.71 -9.45
CA LYS A 71 2.48 -11.78 -8.56
C LYS A 71 3.44 -12.94 -8.73
N ILE A 72 4.30 -13.16 -7.74
CA ILE A 72 5.30 -14.24 -7.77
C ILE A 72 4.69 -15.55 -7.30
N SER A 73 3.80 -15.46 -6.30
CA SER A 73 3.07 -16.60 -5.75
C SER A 73 1.76 -16.12 -5.11
N ASP A 74 0.99 -17.00 -4.52
CA ASP A 74 -0.20 -16.62 -3.76
C ASP A 74 0.13 -15.83 -2.48
N SER A 75 1.38 -15.93 -2.01
CA SER A 75 1.88 -15.28 -0.79
C SER A 75 2.89 -14.15 -1.04
N GLU A 76 3.26 -13.85 -2.30
CA GLU A 76 4.24 -12.81 -2.60
C GLU A 76 3.85 -11.98 -3.81
N PHE A 77 3.83 -10.67 -3.62
CA PHE A 77 3.66 -9.66 -4.66
C PHE A 77 4.84 -8.70 -4.63
N VAL A 78 5.32 -8.30 -5.81
CA VAL A 78 6.41 -7.34 -5.96
C VAL A 78 5.95 -6.16 -6.80
N CYS A 79 5.93 -4.96 -6.21
CA CYS A 79 5.68 -3.71 -6.92
C CYS A 79 7.03 -3.05 -7.24
N LYS A 80 7.21 -2.62 -8.49
CA LYS A 80 8.40 -1.92 -8.95
C LYS A 80 8.06 -0.48 -9.34
N SER A 81 8.85 0.47 -8.85
CA SER A 81 8.70 1.92 -9.13
C SER A 81 7.27 2.40 -8.88
N GLY A 82 6.86 2.37 -7.65
CA GLY A 82 5.51 2.73 -7.24
C GLY A 82 5.47 3.58 -5.98
N TYR A 83 4.28 3.97 -5.60
CA TYR A 83 4.00 4.61 -4.33
C TYR A 83 2.70 4.07 -3.73
N PHE A 84 2.55 4.25 -2.43
CA PHE A 84 1.30 4.05 -1.73
C PHE A 84 0.97 5.24 -0.83
N THR A 85 -0.30 5.40 -0.52
CA THR A 85 -0.85 6.46 0.32
C THR A 85 -2.16 5.98 0.92
N THR A 86 -2.65 6.63 1.97
CA THR A 86 -4.03 6.49 2.43
C THR A 86 -4.92 7.66 2.00
N CYS A 87 -4.38 8.57 1.17
CA CYS A 87 -5.13 9.67 0.57
C CYS A 87 -5.80 9.19 -0.73
N SER A 88 -7.12 9.31 -0.82
CA SER A 88 -7.93 8.87 -1.97
C SER A 88 -7.87 9.78 -3.19
N LEU A 89 -7.18 10.92 -3.10
CA LEU A 89 -7.07 11.90 -4.19
C LEU A 89 -6.12 11.40 -5.29
N ASP A 90 -6.37 11.79 -6.53
CA ASP A 90 -5.48 11.49 -7.66
C ASP A 90 -4.09 12.12 -7.50
N HIS A 91 -4.02 13.29 -6.85
CA HIS A 91 -2.80 13.93 -6.39
C HIS A 91 -2.78 13.89 -4.85
N PRO A 92 -2.23 12.84 -4.25
CA PRO A 92 -2.28 12.67 -2.81
C PRO A 92 -1.43 13.73 -2.08
N HIS A 93 -1.94 14.22 -0.95
CA HIS A 93 -1.22 15.18 -0.10
C HIS A 93 0.11 14.60 0.40
N TYR A 94 0.18 13.31 0.63
CA TYR A 94 1.41 12.59 0.95
C TYR A 94 1.45 11.24 0.27
N ARG A 95 2.63 10.78 -0.04
CA ARG A 95 2.86 9.45 -0.62
C ARG A 95 4.20 8.89 -0.17
N PHE A 96 4.24 7.59 -0.04
CA PHE A 96 5.45 6.84 0.24
C PHE A 96 5.88 6.14 -1.05
N ALA A 97 6.84 6.74 -1.75
CA ALA A 97 7.35 6.23 -3.02
C ALA A 97 8.52 5.28 -2.79
N SER A 98 8.55 4.18 -3.54
CA SER A 98 9.55 3.13 -3.38
C SER A 98 10.00 2.60 -4.75
N LYS A 99 11.26 2.25 -4.85
CA LYS A 99 11.78 1.60 -6.07
C LYS A 99 11.34 0.13 -6.15
N LYS A 100 11.26 -0.53 -5.01
CA LYS A 100 10.76 -1.91 -4.90
C LYS A 100 10.00 -2.11 -3.60
N ILE A 101 8.80 -2.68 -3.69
CA ILE A 101 8.01 -3.12 -2.54
C ILE A 101 7.72 -4.60 -2.72
N SER A 102 8.14 -5.42 -1.77
CA SER A 102 7.73 -6.83 -1.66
C SER A 102 6.67 -6.95 -0.59
N MET A 103 5.52 -7.44 -0.94
CA MET A 103 4.36 -7.60 -0.07
C MET A 103 4.07 -9.08 0.14
N PHE A 104 4.00 -9.49 1.41
CA PHE A 104 3.60 -10.81 1.87
C PHE A 104 2.28 -10.66 2.62
N PRO A 105 1.11 -10.86 1.96
CA PRO A 105 -0.20 -10.60 2.54
C PRO A 105 -0.42 -11.31 3.87
N GLY A 106 -0.81 -10.55 4.90
CA GLY A 106 -1.04 -11.05 6.25
C GLY A 106 0.23 -11.29 7.07
N ASP A 107 1.42 -11.03 6.52
CA ASP A 107 2.70 -11.19 7.22
C ASP A 107 3.47 -9.87 7.30
N LYS A 108 4.04 -9.42 6.19
CA LYS A 108 4.91 -8.24 6.16
C LYS A 108 4.96 -7.55 4.80
N MET A 109 5.40 -6.31 4.82
CA MET A 109 5.79 -5.55 3.64
C MET A 109 7.25 -5.08 3.81
N GLN A 110 8.03 -5.24 2.74
CA GLN A 110 9.42 -4.79 2.70
C GLN A 110 9.58 -3.82 1.54
N ALA A 111 10.07 -2.63 1.81
CA ALA A 111 10.27 -1.61 0.79
C ALA A 111 11.73 -1.14 0.76
N LYS A 112 12.25 -0.88 -0.45
CA LYS A 112 13.62 -0.45 -0.68
C LYS A 112 13.65 0.87 -1.44
N GLN A 113 14.61 1.73 -1.09
CA GLN A 113 14.80 3.05 -1.67
C GLN A 113 13.51 3.86 -1.62
N ASN A 114 13.15 4.24 -0.39
CA ASN A 114 11.87 4.84 -0.09
C ASN A 114 12.04 6.34 0.12
N THR A 115 11.11 7.12 -0.40
CA THR A 115 11.03 8.56 -0.16
C THR A 115 9.62 8.93 0.27
N LEU A 116 9.50 9.57 1.41
CA LEU A 116 8.26 10.16 1.86
C LEU A 116 8.12 11.54 1.21
N TYR A 117 7.02 11.77 0.52
CA TYR A 117 6.66 13.06 -0.06
C TYR A 117 5.46 13.67 0.65
N LEU A 118 5.50 15.00 0.83
CA LEU A 118 4.34 15.82 1.13
C LEU A 118 4.08 16.69 -0.11
N GLY A 119 2.99 16.42 -0.83
CA GLY A 119 2.78 16.98 -2.16
C GLY A 119 3.93 16.61 -3.11
N ALA A 120 4.67 17.62 -3.59
CA ALA A 120 5.85 17.47 -4.43
C ALA A 120 7.18 17.46 -3.66
N VAL A 121 7.18 17.81 -2.37
CA VAL A 121 8.39 17.99 -1.57
C VAL A 121 8.84 16.65 -0.95
N PRO A 122 10.07 16.18 -1.18
CA PRO A 122 10.63 15.04 -0.49
C PRO A 122 11.00 15.44 0.94
N LEU A 123 10.41 14.75 1.94
CA LEU A 123 10.64 15.03 3.36
C LEU A 123 11.70 14.12 3.98
N ALA A 124 11.70 12.85 3.62
CA ALA A 124 12.60 11.87 4.21
C ALA A 124 12.94 10.76 3.22
N TYR A 125 14.16 10.26 3.33
CA TYR A 125 14.63 9.09 2.58
C TYR A 125 14.98 7.95 3.53
N LEU A 126 14.45 6.75 3.24
CA LEU A 126 14.69 5.52 3.99
C LEU A 126 15.22 4.45 3.04
N PRO A 127 16.48 4.01 3.18
CA PRO A 127 17.05 2.98 2.32
C PRO A 127 16.28 1.67 2.33
N ARG A 128 15.78 1.30 3.51
CA ARG A 128 14.94 0.11 3.74
C ARG A 128 13.83 0.45 4.73
N PHE A 129 12.66 -0.13 4.48
CA PHE A 129 11.51 -0.01 5.34
C PHE A 129 10.81 -1.38 5.41
N ASN A 130 10.65 -1.90 6.62
CA ASN A 130 9.95 -3.15 6.86
C ASN A 130 8.72 -2.85 7.73
N TYR A 131 7.58 -3.35 7.31
CA TYR A 131 6.32 -3.21 8.02
C TYR A 131 5.73 -4.58 8.29
N SER A 132 5.49 -4.92 9.56
CA SER A 132 4.75 -6.12 9.93
C SER A 132 3.25 -5.84 9.82
N MET A 133 2.53 -6.70 9.09
CA MET A 133 1.07 -6.60 9.01
C MET A 133 0.39 -7.27 10.23
N LYS A 134 1.13 -8.03 11.01
CA LYS A 134 0.65 -8.64 12.26
C LYS A 134 0.73 -7.66 13.42
N GLU A 135 1.79 -6.85 13.42
CA GLU A 135 2.05 -5.83 14.44
C GLU A 135 2.33 -4.50 13.74
N PRO A 136 1.42 -3.54 13.78
CA PRO A 136 1.62 -2.25 13.13
C PRO A 136 2.81 -1.53 13.77
N ILE A 137 3.68 -0.94 12.91
CA ILE A 137 4.88 -0.20 13.33
C ILE A 137 4.53 0.96 14.25
N MET A 138 3.37 1.55 14.07
CA MET A 138 2.96 2.71 14.81
C MET A 138 1.46 2.69 15.07
N HIS A 139 1.10 2.75 16.34
CA HIS A 139 -0.24 3.04 16.79
C HIS A 139 -0.29 4.47 17.30
N VAL A 140 -1.12 5.30 16.70
CA VAL A 140 -1.37 6.66 17.13
C VAL A 140 -2.74 6.73 17.76
N GLN A 141 -2.79 7.12 19.02
CA GLN A 141 -4.03 7.47 19.72
C GLN A 141 -4.04 8.97 19.93
N VAL A 142 -5.12 9.62 19.53
CA VAL A 142 -5.29 11.07 19.68
C VAL A 142 -6.57 11.33 20.45
N GLU A 143 -6.48 12.07 21.53
CA GLU A 143 -7.59 12.45 22.40
C GLU A 143 -7.71 13.99 22.44
N PRO A 144 -8.57 14.58 21.62
CA PRO A 144 -8.90 15.99 21.73
C PRO A 144 -9.92 16.21 22.86
N GLY A 145 -9.80 17.33 23.58
CA GLY A 145 -10.75 17.65 24.62
C GLY A 145 -10.64 19.07 25.12
N THR A 146 -11.50 19.42 26.09
CA THR A 146 -11.47 20.70 26.79
C THR A 146 -11.71 20.47 28.28
N ARG A 147 -10.85 21.02 29.11
CA ARG A 147 -10.97 21.00 30.56
C ARG A 147 -10.88 22.41 31.12
N LYS A 148 -11.52 22.64 32.26
CA LYS A 148 -11.49 23.97 32.96
C LYS A 148 -10.06 24.41 33.31
N ASP A 149 -9.20 23.44 33.69
CA ASP A 149 -7.85 23.68 34.15
C ASP A 149 -6.87 23.87 33.00
N TRP A 150 -7.03 23.10 31.91
CA TRP A 150 -6.11 23.10 30.78
C TRP A 150 -6.60 23.91 29.58
N GLY A 151 -7.90 24.27 29.54
CA GLY A 151 -8.52 24.76 28.31
C GLY A 151 -8.64 23.68 27.27
N PRO A 152 -8.63 24.02 25.98
CA PRO A 152 -8.50 23.04 24.90
C PRO A 152 -7.19 22.30 25.02
N TYR A 153 -7.24 20.96 24.81
CA TYR A 153 -6.07 20.11 24.83
C TYR A 153 -6.11 19.07 23.71
N LEU A 154 -4.94 18.59 23.35
CA LEU A 154 -4.74 17.45 22.45
C LEU A 154 -3.69 16.55 23.07
N LEU A 155 -4.10 15.37 23.56
CA LEU A 155 -3.18 14.35 24.04
C LEU A 155 -2.93 13.36 22.92
N SER A 156 -1.68 12.95 22.73
CA SER A 156 -1.39 11.91 21.73
C SER A 156 -0.34 10.93 22.23
N ALA A 157 -0.62 9.64 22.02
CA ALA A 157 0.27 8.54 22.31
C ALA A 157 0.69 7.85 21.02
N TRP A 158 1.98 7.83 20.78
CA TRP A 158 2.64 7.29 19.59
C TRP A 158 3.40 6.03 19.99
N ARG A 159 2.77 4.87 19.89
CA ARG A 159 3.45 3.60 20.12
C ARG A 159 4.19 3.21 18.84
N TYR A 160 5.48 2.93 18.96
CA TYR A 160 6.31 2.51 17.84
C TYR A 160 6.95 1.15 18.12
N ASN A 161 7.06 0.35 17.05
CA ASN A 161 7.77 -0.90 17.02
C ASN A 161 8.68 -0.90 15.77
N LEU A 162 9.92 -0.45 15.95
CA LEU A 162 10.84 -0.23 14.84
C LEU A 162 11.58 -1.48 14.40
N MET A 163 11.86 -2.40 15.34
CA MET A 163 12.54 -3.67 15.14
C MET A 163 12.15 -4.63 16.27
N ASN A 164 12.49 -5.91 16.13
CA ASN A 164 12.12 -6.96 17.11
C ASN A 164 12.40 -6.62 18.58
N ASN A 165 13.34 -5.69 18.85
CA ASN A 165 13.74 -5.30 20.22
C ASN A 165 13.65 -3.79 20.46
N VAL A 166 13.15 -2.99 19.50
CA VAL A 166 13.05 -1.54 19.65
C VAL A 166 11.60 -1.13 19.56
N ASN A 167 10.95 -1.09 20.70
CA ASN A 167 9.59 -0.60 20.87
C ASN A 167 9.53 0.46 21.96
N GLY A 168 8.54 1.32 21.89
CA GLY A 168 8.33 2.36 22.89
C GLY A 168 7.05 3.15 22.65
N THR A 169 6.84 4.11 23.54
CA THR A 169 5.72 5.05 23.43
C THR A 169 6.24 6.46 23.61
N ALA A 170 6.00 7.33 22.63
CA ALA A 170 6.19 8.75 22.77
C ALA A 170 4.83 9.40 23.10
N LEU A 171 4.80 10.24 24.10
CA LEU A 171 3.62 11.02 24.47
C LEU A 171 3.86 12.47 24.07
N LEU A 172 2.96 13.03 23.27
CA LEU A 172 3.00 14.43 22.86
C LEU A 172 1.68 15.08 23.25
N ASP A 173 1.75 15.97 24.25
CA ASP A 173 0.60 16.63 24.81
C ASP A 173 0.66 18.12 24.50
N TYR A 174 -0.41 18.64 23.94
CA TYR A 174 -0.65 20.07 23.82
C TYR A 174 -1.75 20.48 24.78
N ARG A 175 -1.50 21.54 25.59
CA ARG A 175 -2.48 22.14 26.51
C ARG A 175 -2.43 23.64 26.32
N TYR A 176 -3.60 24.27 26.17
CA TYR A 176 -3.70 25.71 25.96
C TYR A 176 -3.33 26.52 27.20
N LYS A 177 -3.66 25.99 28.39
CA LYS A 177 -3.25 26.57 29.70
C LYS A 177 -2.32 25.58 30.37
N LEU A 178 -1.25 26.09 30.95
CA LEU A 178 -0.36 25.34 31.82
C LEU A 178 -0.81 25.54 33.26
#